data_a276834097f4cec6773af071e2069682
#
_entry.id   a276834097f4cec6773af071e2069682
#
_cell.length_a   1.000
_cell.length_b   1.000
_cell.length_c   1.000
_cell.angle_alpha   90.00
_cell.angle_beta   90.00
_cell.angle_gamma   90.00
#
_symmetry.space_group_name_H-M   'P 1'
#
loop_
_entity.id
_entity.type
_entity.pdbx_description
1 polymer ?
#
loop_
_entity_poly.entity_id
_entity_poly.type
_entity_poly.pdbx_seq_one_letter_code
_entity_poly.pdbx_strand_id
1 'polypeptide(L)'
;VRACENGTYTPVKQVGIHISPPWYQTTVAYICYLLLLVVFGMQFYYLLKRKQREEINEEKLKFFINISHEIRSPMTLIISPLETLLRREYDEPTTKALRSIYKNANRIVGLINQLLDIRRIDKGQMKIHCSETDIVGFIDDLFQAFDYQAEKRGIQFTFEHTLKELPVWIDRNNFDKVLVNLFSNAFKYTPDGGEITVCLSAGVNKKESGVLRNYAEIMIMDTGPGIDESKLEKIFERFYQASAELSSTPIGFGIGLNLCRLLVGLHHGTVVASNRKDVKGSCFTIRIPLGNNHLKKEEMVEHSLENRMVLQSHPYELEKPEKKKIGRSKTNYRVLVVD
;
A
#
# COMPACT_ATOMS: atom_id res chain seq x y z
N VAL A 1 55.34 -13.37 65.85
CA VAL A 1 56.14 -14.47 66.32
C VAL A 1 57.42 -13.89 66.96
N ARG A 2 57.74 -14.24 68.15
CA ARG A 2 59.03 -13.88 68.84
C ARG A 2 59.87 -15.14 68.83
N ALA A 3 61.11 -15.03 68.40
CA ALA A 3 62.12 -16.05 68.62
C ALA A 3 63.00 -15.63 69.83
N CYS A 4 63.34 -16.57 70.64
CA CYS A 4 64.27 -16.37 71.82
C CYS A 4 65.50 -17.20 71.53
N GLU A 5 66.64 -16.54 71.43
CA GLU A 5 67.95 -17.17 71.33
C GLU A 5 68.85 -16.52 72.41
N ASN A 6 69.44 -17.34 73.28
CA ASN A 6 70.30 -16.91 74.37
C ASN A 6 69.76 -15.77 75.26
N GLY A 7 68.43 -15.79 75.65
CA GLY A 7 67.85 -14.83 76.53
C GLY A 7 67.50 -13.45 76.01
N THR A 8 67.82 -13.20 74.75
CA THR A 8 67.42 -11.93 74.11
C THR A 8 66.26 -12.13 73.13
N TYR A 9 65.19 -11.34 73.30
CA TYR A 9 64.03 -11.39 72.47
C TYR A 9 64.22 -10.56 71.23
N THR A 10 64.04 -11.15 70.06
CA THR A 10 64.05 -10.40 68.81
C THR A 10 62.82 -9.47 68.71
N PRO A 11 62.93 -8.29 68.10
CA PRO A 11 61.81 -7.39 67.97
C PRO A 11 60.63 -8.09 67.16
N VAL A 12 59.45 -7.82 67.66
CA VAL A 12 58.23 -8.43 67.07
C VAL A 12 58.11 -8.05 65.62
N LYS A 13 58.25 -9.00 64.68
CA LYS A 13 57.99 -8.79 63.26
C LYS A 13 56.51 -9.03 63.03
N GLN A 14 55.74 -7.95 62.80
CA GLN A 14 54.34 -8.05 62.44
C GLN A 14 54.28 -8.29 60.94
N VAL A 15 53.73 -9.41 60.51
CA VAL A 15 53.44 -9.69 59.13
C VAL A 15 51.92 -9.43 58.95
N GLY A 16 51.60 -8.32 58.26
CA GLY A 16 50.24 -8.01 57.91
C GLY A 16 49.82 -8.90 56.74
N ILE A 17 48.92 -9.84 56.94
CA ILE A 17 48.32 -10.60 55.89
C ILE A 17 47.10 -9.82 55.39
N HIS A 18 47.21 -9.19 54.22
CA HIS A 18 46.08 -8.51 53.55
C HIS A 18 45.38 -9.52 52.72
N ILE A 19 44.22 -10.03 53.16
CA ILE A 19 43.34 -10.90 52.38
C ILE A 19 42.46 -9.99 51.53
N SER A 20 42.76 -9.89 50.24
CA SER A 20 41.89 -9.16 49.30
C SER A 20 40.57 -9.94 49.12
N PRO A 21 39.43 -9.25 49.12
CA PRO A 21 38.16 -9.91 48.87
C PRO A 21 38.15 -10.52 47.45
N PRO A 22 37.39 -11.63 47.25
CA PRO A 22 37.27 -12.25 45.91
C PRO A 22 36.69 -11.24 44.90
N TRP A 23 37.06 -11.40 43.64
CA TRP A 23 36.75 -10.45 42.55
C TRP A 23 35.26 -10.06 42.47
N TYR A 24 34.36 -10.99 42.83
CA TYR A 24 32.89 -10.77 42.80
C TYR A 24 32.35 -9.97 44.01
N GLN A 25 33.19 -9.67 45.03
CA GLN A 25 32.84 -8.85 46.20
C GLN A 25 33.57 -7.49 46.20
N THR A 26 34.16 -7.14 45.07
CA THR A 26 34.80 -5.83 44.90
C THR A 26 33.74 -4.74 44.60
N THR A 27 34.03 -3.49 44.98
CA THR A 27 33.18 -2.34 44.66
C THR A 27 32.88 -2.22 43.15
N VAL A 28 33.85 -2.60 42.32
CA VAL A 28 33.71 -2.61 40.85
C VAL A 28 32.66 -3.68 40.42
N ALA A 29 32.70 -4.88 41.04
CA ALA A 29 31.73 -5.93 40.77
C ALA A 29 30.28 -5.50 41.10
N TYR A 30 30.09 -4.82 42.25
CA TYR A 30 28.77 -4.32 42.64
C TYR A 30 28.26 -3.24 41.68
N ILE A 31 29.11 -2.35 41.16
CA ILE A 31 28.76 -1.36 40.16
C ILE A 31 28.35 -2.07 38.85
N CYS A 32 29.09 -3.10 38.41
CA CYS A 32 28.75 -3.90 37.25
C CYS A 32 27.40 -4.62 37.41
N TYR A 33 27.13 -5.18 38.60
CA TYR A 33 25.83 -5.83 38.87
C TYR A 33 24.69 -4.82 38.82
N LEU A 34 24.87 -3.61 39.37
CA LEU A 34 23.88 -2.54 39.31
C LEU A 34 23.59 -2.12 37.85
N LEU A 35 24.65 -1.94 37.06
CA LEU A 35 24.50 -1.59 35.62
C LEU A 35 23.78 -2.69 34.85
N LEU A 36 24.11 -3.96 35.06
CA LEU A 36 23.42 -5.10 34.44
C LEU A 36 21.95 -5.12 34.84
N LEU A 37 21.63 -4.86 36.10
CA LEU A 37 20.24 -4.82 36.58
C LEU A 37 19.46 -3.67 35.94
N VAL A 38 20.07 -2.49 35.77
CA VAL A 38 19.46 -1.34 35.08
C VAL A 38 19.22 -1.66 33.60
N VAL A 39 20.22 -2.23 32.90
CA VAL A 39 20.10 -2.63 31.51
C VAL A 39 19.00 -3.68 31.34
N PHE A 40 18.97 -4.69 32.20
CA PHE A 40 17.95 -5.73 32.18
C PHE A 40 16.55 -5.15 32.43
N GLY A 41 16.42 -4.27 33.44
CA GLY A 41 15.17 -3.59 33.73
C GLY A 41 14.66 -2.73 32.56
N MET A 42 15.58 -2.01 31.91
CA MET A 42 15.26 -1.20 30.75
C MET A 42 14.81 -2.07 29.55
N GLN A 43 15.52 -3.17 29.30
CA GLN A 43 15.18 -4.12 28.23
C GLN A 43 13.83 -4.80 28.50
N PHE A 44 13.58 -5.19 29.75
CA PHE A 44 12.30 -5.76 30.20
C PHE A 44 11.14 -4.75 30.05
N TYR A 45 11.36 -3.48 30.42
CA TYR A 45 10.39 -2.41 30.23
C TYR A 45 10.06 -2.19 28.74
N TYR A 46 11.07 -2.19 27.84
CA TYR A 46 10.86 -2.09 26.42
C TYR A 46 10.07 -3.27 25.86
N LEU A 47 10.35 -4.50 26.30
CA LEU A 47 9.62 -5.69 25.89
C LEU A 47 8.15 -5.63 26.34
N LEU A 48 7.87 -5.24 27.59
CA LEU A 48 6.50 -5.07 28.08
C LEU A 48 5.73 -4.00 27.29
N LYS A 49 6.36 -2.85 27.07
CA LYS A 49 5.77 -1.74 26.30
C LYS A 49 5.49 -2.14 24.84
N ARG A 50 6.37 -2.93 24.25
CA ARG A 50 6.17 -3.49 22.90
C ARG A 50 4.99 -4.44 22.87
N LYS A 51 4.92 -5.39 23.80
CA LYS A 51 3.82 -6.34 23.92
C LYS A 51 2.47 -5.65 24.12
N GLN A 52 2.41 -4.65 25.00
CA GLN A 52 1.19 -3.86 25.23
C GLN A 52 0.74 -3.09 23.99
N ARG A 53 1.68 -2.54 23.20
CA ARG A 53 1.35 -1.91 21.91
C ARG A 53 0.83 -2.91 20.88
N GLU A 54 1.40 -4.11 20.85
CA GLU A 54 0.97 -5.20 19.96
C GLU A 54 -0.45 -5.65 20.34
N GLU A 55 -0.77 -5.83 21.63
CA GLU A 55 -2.12 -6.19 22.12
C GLU A 55 -3.17 -5.11 21.77
N ILE A 56 -2.87 -3.82 22.02
CA ILE A 56 -3.77 -2.72 21.67
C ILE A 56 -4.01 -2.65 20.15
N ASN A 57 -2.98 -2.89 19.36
CA ASN A 57 -3.12 -2.93 17.90
C ASN A 57 -3.93 -4.15 17.45
N GLU A 58 -3.79 -5.29 18.10
CA GLU A 58 -4.60 -6.47 17.79
C GLU A 58 -6.08 -6.28 18.13
N GLU A 59 -6.40 -5.68 19.29
CA GLU A 59 -7.78 -5.39 19.67
C GLU A 59 -8.43 -4.37 18.71
N LYS A 60 -7.74 -3.27 18.43
CA LYS A 60 -8.22 -2.31 17.42
C LYS A 60 -8.46 -2.97 16.07
N LEU A 61 -7.61 -3.89 15.70
CA LEU A 61 -7.71 -4.59 14.43
C LEU A 61 -8.85 -5.63 14.42
N LYS A 62 -9.10 -6.37 15.52
CA LYS A 62 -10.28 -7.27 15.65
C LYS A 62 -11.58 -6.48 15.57
N PHE A 63 -11.62 -5.33 16.20
CA PHE A 63 -12.73 -4.39 16.13
C PHE A 63 -13.05 -3.97 14.68
N PHE A 64 -12.04 -3.58 13.90
CA PHE A 64 -12.24 -3.19 12.49
C PHE A 64 -12.74 -4.30 11.58
N ILE A 65 -12.37 -5.59 11.82
CA ILE A 65 -12.91 -6.70 11.01
C ILE A 65 -14.39 -6.91 11.30
N ASN A 66 -14.72 -6.99 12.58
CA ASN A 66 -16.10 -7.24 12.97
C ASN A 66 -16.98 -6.12 12.43
N ILE A 67 -16.58 -4.86 12.61
CA ILE A 67 -17.27 -3.71 12.02
C ILE A 67 -17.33 -3.79 10.50
N SER A 68 -16.26 -4.23 9.83
CA SER A 68 -16.28 -4.32 8.36
C SER A 68 -17.31 -5.31 7.84
N HIS A 69 -17.47 -6.44 8.52
CA HIS A 69 -18.54 -7.39 8.19
C HIS A 69 -19.93 -6.84 8.55
N GLU A 70 -20.04 -6.20 9.71
CA GLU A 70 -21.30 -5.59 10.18
C GLU A 70 -21.73 -4.38 9.35
N ILE A 71 -20.78 -3.65 8.72
CA ILE A 71 -21.14 -2.53 7.82
C ILE A 71 -21.39 -3.02 6.39
N ARG A 72 -20.67 -4.05 5.90
CA ARG A 72 -20.89 -4.57 4.53
C ARG A 72 -22.33 -5.04 4.31
N SER A 73 -22.90 -5.75 5.28
CA SER A 73 -24.28 -6.28 5.20
C SER A 73 -25.33 -5.16 4.99
N PRO A 74 -25.44 -4.13 5.85
CA PRO A 74 -26.39 -3.05 5.63
C PRO A 74 -26.08 -2.23 4.36
N MET A 75 -24.80 -2.07 3.98
CA MET A 75 -24.46 -1.38 2.76
C MET A 75 -24.94 -2.12 1.51
N THR A 76 -24.85 -3.45 1.48
CA THR A 76 -25.41 -4.27 0.40
C THR A 76 -26.92 -4.10 0.30
N LEU A 77 -27.62 -4.03 1.46
CA LEU A 77 -29.06 -3.78 1.52
C LEU A 77 -29.47 -2.38 1.05
N ILE A 78 -28.55 -1.40 1.08
CA ILE A 78 -28.76 -0.06 0.54
C ILE A 78 -28.44 -0.01 -0.96
N ILE A 79 -27.34 -0.63 -1.39
CA ILE A 79 -26.86 -0.58 -2.77
C ILE A 79 -27.84 -1.30 -3.72
N SER A 80 -28.32 -2.49 -3.36
CA SER A 80 -29.20 -3.28 -4.23
C SER A 80 -30.53 -2.57 -4.59
N PRO A 81 -31.28 -1.95 -3.66
CA PRO A 81 -32.44 -1.14 -4.02
C PRO A 81 -32.08 0.10 -4.86
N LEU A 82 -30.93 0.76 -4.57
CA LEU A 82 -30.48 1.92 -5.34
C LEU A 82 -30.16 1.56 -6.80
N GLU A 83 -29.53 0.41 -7.05
CA GLU A 83 -29.31 -0.09 -8.41
C GLU A 83 -30.64 -0.33 -9.15
N THR A 84 -31.63 -0.87 -8.45
CA THR A 84 -32.96 -1.08 -9.02
C THR A 84 -33.67 0.24 -9.33
N LEU A 85 -33.54 1.23 -8.45
CA LEU A 85 -34.10 2.57 -8.67
C LEU A 85 -33.39 3.29 -9.82
N LEU A 86 -32.05 3.20 -9.91
CA LEU A 86 -31.27 3.83 -11.00
C LEU A 86 -31.57 3.26 -12.40
N ARG A 87 -32.22 2.10 -12.51
CA ARG A 87 -32.71 1.54 -13.78
C ARG A 87 -34.01 2.17 -14.27
N ARG A 88 -34.71 2.93 -13.40
CA ARG A 88 -35.97 3.61 -13.76
C ARG A 88 -35.67 5.02 -14.25
N GLU A 89 -36.59 5.57 -15.02
CA GLU A 89 -36.52 6.97 -15.45
C GLU A 89 -37.08 7.89 -14.36
N TYR A 90 -36.29 8.87 -13.96
CA TYR A 90 -36.67 9.93 -13.04
C TYR A 90 -36.30 11.29 -13.64
N ASP A 91 -36.77 12.36 -13.03
CA ASP A 91 -36.30 13.71 -13.31
C ASP A 91 -34.81 13.86 -13.00
N GLU A 92 -34.17 14.83 -13.67
CA GLU A 92 -32.70 14.99 -13.57
C GLU A 92 -32.19 15.22 -12.14
N PRO A 93 -32.84 16.07 -11.28
CA PRO A 93 -32.43 16.23 -9.89
C PRO A 93 -32.46 14.94 -9.07
N THR A 94 -33.54 14.16 -9.22
CA THR A 94 -33.69 12.87 -8.51
C THR A 94 -32.65 11.86 -8.99
N THR A 95 -32.38 11.77 -10.28
CA THR A 95 -31.33 10.90 -10.84
C THR A 95 -29.95 11.28 -10.30
N LYS A 96 -29.62 12.59 -10.23
CA LYS A 96 -28.36 13.07 -9.64
C LYS A 96 -28.24 12.70 -8.17
N ALA A 97 -29.34 12.85 -7.40
CA ALA A 97 -29.35 12.48 -5.98
C ALA A 97 -29.12 10.98 -5.78
N LEU A 98 -29.85 10.14 -6.52
CA LEU A 98 -29.70 8.68 -6.46
C LEU A 98 -28.29 8.22 -6.84
N ARG A 99 -27.71 8.76 -7.91
CA ARG A 99 -26.31 8.51 -8.31
C ARG A 99 -25.33 8.92 -7.23
N SER A 100 -25.55 10.07 -6.58
CA SER A 100 -24.67 10.53 -5.49
C SER A 100 -24.72 9.59 -4.29
N ILE A 101 -25.90 9.12 -3.89
CA ILE A 101 -26.06 8.17 -2.78
C ILE A 101 -25.38 6.84 -3.14
N TYR A 102 -25.62 6.32 -4.34
CA TYR A 102 -25.01 5.09 -4.83
C TYR A 102 -23.48 5.17 -4.84
N LYS A 103 -22.93 6.28 -5.36
CA LYS A 103 -21.47 6.52 -5.38
C LYS A 103 -20.88 6.57 -3.96
N ASN A 104 -21.55 7.23 -3.00
CA ASN A 104 -21.09 7.28 -1.62
C ASN A 104 -21.17 5.91 -0.93
N ALA A 105 -22.24 5.13 -1.19
CA ALA A 105 -22.41 3.79 -0.67
C ALA A 105 -21.28 2.86 -1.16
N ASN A 106 -21.01 2.82 -2.45
CA ASN A 106 -19.89 2.05 -3.03
C ASN A 106 -18.52 2.51 -2.51
N ARG A 107 -18.35 3.82 -2.31
CA ARG A 107 -17.12 4.37 -1.71
C ARG A 107 -16.88 3.81 -0.30
N ILE A 108 -17.91 3.72 0.54
CA ILE A 108 -17.81 3.15 1.90
C ILE A 108 -17.39 1.67 1.81
N VAL A 109 -18.05 0.88 0.97
CA VAL A 109 -17.69 -0.54 0.76
C VAL A 109 -16.24 -0.69 0.29
N GLY A 110 -15.80 0.15 -0.65
CA GLY A 110 -14.42 0.16 -1.13
C GLY A 110 -13.41 0.42 -0.03
N LEU A 111 -13.67 1.39 0.85
CA LEU A 111 -12.82 1.70 1.99
C LEU A 111 -12.72 0.53 2.99
N ILE A 112 -13.84 -0.10 3.27
CA ILE A 112 -13.87 -1.27 4.13
C ILE A 112 -13.03 -2.40 3.55
N ASN A 113 -13.15 -2.66 2.24
CA ASN A 113 -12.35 -3.67 1.56
C ASN A 113 -10.85 -3.34 1.60
N GLN A 114 -10.47 -2.07 1.38
CA GLN A 114 -9.06 -1.64 1.50
C GLN A 114 -8.52 -1.85 2.91
N LEU A 115 -9.30 -1.55 3.96
CA LEU A 115 -8.91 -1.80 5.35
C LEU A 115 -8.73 -3.30 5.64
N LEU A 116 -9.62 -4.14 5.11
CA LEU A 116 -9.50 -5.59 5.22
C LEU A 116 -8.27 -6.13 4.51
N ASP A 117 -7.96 -5.61 3.31
CA ASP A 117 -6.77 -6.01 2.56
C ASP A 117 -5.50 -5.67 3.33
N ILE A 118 -5.38 -4.42 3.82
CA ILE A 118 -4.24 -4.01 4.66
C ILE A 118 -4.05 -4.96 5.84
N ARG A 119 -5.16 -5.30 6.51
CA ARG A 119 -5.06 -6.20 7.64
C ARG A 119 -4.61 -7.61 7.28
N ARG A 120 -5.13 -8.17 6.16
CA ARG A 120 -4.69 -9.49 5.68
C ARG A 120 -3.18 -9.49 5.40
N ILE A 121 -2.68 -8.38 4.85
CA ILE A 121 -1.25 -8.19 4.59
C ILE A 121 -0.47 -8.14 5.91
N ASP A 122 -0.90 -7.33 6.88
CA ASP A 122 -0.23 -7.19 8.19
C ASP A 122 -0.09 -8.51 8.96
N LYS A 123 -1.09 -9.38 8.82
CA LYS A 123 -1.08 -10.72 9.45
C LYS A 123 -0.34 -11.78 8.63
N GLY A 124 0.21 -11.41 7.46
CA GLY A 124 0.80 -12.40 6.54
C GLY A 124 -0.22 -13.40 6.00
N GLN A 125 -1.51 -13.07 6.04
CA GLN A 125 -2.61 -13.93 5.57
C GLN A 125 -2.96 -13.69 4.10
N MET A 126 -2.49 -12.58 3.53
CA MET A 126 -2.68 -12.31 2.11
C MET A 126 -1.63 -13.06 1.31
N LYS A 127 -2.09 -14.01 0.54
CA LYS A 127 -1.26 -14.74 -0.45
C LYS A 127 -1.45 -14.06 -1.80
N ILE A 128 -0.35 -13.79 -2.48
CA ILE A 128 -0.39 -13.33 -3.88
C ILE A 128 -0.43 -14.54 -4.81
N HIS A 129 -1.10 -14.39 -5.93
CA HIS A 129 -1.22 -15.39 -6.99
C HIS A 129 -0.70 -14.79 -8.30
N CYS A 130 0.63 -14.82 -8.45
CA CYS A 130 1.30 -14.22 -9.60
C CYS A 130 1.20 -15.11 -10.84
N SER A 131 0.84 -14.51 -11.96
CA SER A 131 0.90 -15.10 -13.29
C SER A 131 1.75 -14.23 -14.20
N GLU A 132 2.34 -14.83 -15.23
CA GLU A 132 3.02 -14.08 -16.25
C GLU A 132 2.02 -13.19 -16.99
N THR A 133 2.28 -11.88 -17.00
CA THR A 133 1.38 -10.85 -17.50
C THR A 133 2.16 -9.87 -18.35
N ASP A 134 1.69 -9.58 -19.56
CA ASP A 134 2.20 -8.43 -20.30
C ASP A 134 1.73 -7.14 -19.64
N ILE A 135 2.68 -6.41 -19.04
CA ILE A 135 2.38 -5.19 -18.29
C ILE A 135 2.00 -4.04 -19.23
N VAL A 136 2.44 -4.06 -20.51
CA VAL A 136 2.06 -3.04 -21.51
C VAL A 136 0.58 -3.11 -21.77
N GLY A 137 0.08 -4.29 -22.16
CA GLY A 137 -1.36 -4.50 -22.40
C GLY A 137 -2.20 -4.30 -21.14
N PHE A 138 -1.67 -4.68 -19.96
CA PHE A 138 -2.37 -4.49 -18.70
C PHE A 138 -2.56 -3.01 -18.34
N ILE A 139 -1.54 -2.16 -18.58
CA ILE A 139 -1.65 -0.71 -18.35
C ILE A 139 -2.56 -0.09 -19.40
N ASP A 140 -2.51 -0.54 -20.66
CA ASP A 140 -3.35 -0.01 -21.74
C ASP A 140 -4.84 -0.26 -21.49
N ASP A 141 -5.21 -1.46 -21.02
CA ASP A 141 -6.60 -1.76 -20.59
C ASP A 141 -7.10 -0.78 -19.52
N LEU A 142 -6.26 -0.46 -18.53
CA LEU A 142 -6.60 0.50 -17.49
C LEU A 142 -6.62 1.95 -18.01
N PHE A 143 -5.67 2.29 -18.87
CA PHE A 143 -5.58 3.60 -19.51
C PHE A 143 -6.88 3.94 -20.24
N GLN A 144 -7.39 3.02 -21.08
CA GLN A 144 -8.65 3.19 -21.80
C GLN A 144 -9.84 3.40 -20.85
N ALA A 145 -9.83 2.77 -19.67
CA ALA A 145 -10.88 2.93 -18.69
C ALA A 145 -10.94 4.36 -18.07
N PHE A 146 -9.81 5.07 -18.04
CA PHE A 146 -9.72 6.44 -17.53
C PHE A 146 -9.84 7.51 -18.64
N ASP A 147 -9.75 7.14 -19.91
CA ASP A 147 -9.74 8.06 -21.05
C ASP A 147 -10.98 8.96 -21.10
N TYR A 148 -12.18 8.38 -20.88
CA TYR A 148 -13.41 9.15 -20.77
C TYR A 148 -13.37 10.24 -19.68
N GLN A 149 -12.75 9.95 -18.55
CA GLN A 149 -12.61 10.91 -17.45
C GLN A 149 -11.63 12.03 -17.82
N ALA A 150 -10.57 11.69 -18.56
CA ALA A 150 -9.60 12.64 -19.08
C ALA A 150 -10.27 13.60 -20.09
N GLU A 151 -11.00 13.07 -21.06
CA GLU A 151 -11.72 13.84 -22.06
C GLU A 151 -12.70 14.82 -21.42
N LYS A 152 -13.52 14.37 -20.47
CA LYS A 152 -14.51 15.18 -19.77
C LYS A 152 -13.91 16.37 -19.01
N ARG A 153 -12.67 16.25 -18.51
CA ARG A 153 -11.96 17.27 -17.76
C ARG A 153 -10.93 18.03 -18.60
N GLY A 154 -10.80 17.69 -19.88
CA GLY A 154 -9.78 18.26 -20.78
C GLY A 154 -8.35 17.97 -20.32
N ILE A 155 -8.12 16.89 -19.56
CA ILE A 155 -6.81 16.48 -19.10
C ILE A 155 -6.11 15.73 -20.23
N GLN A 156 -4.88 16.15 -20.55
CA GLN A 156 -4.03 15.42 -21.49
C GLN A 156 -3.51 14.16 -20.76
N PHE A 157 -4.06 13.01 -21.13
CA PHE A 157 -3.67 11.73 -20.55
C PHE A 157 -2.88 10.93 -21.58
N THR A 158 -1.62 10.58 -21.28
CA THR A 158 -0.71 9.92 -22.23
C THR A 158 -0.06 8.70 -21.61
N PHE A 159 0.11 7.64 -22.43
CA PHE A 159 0.85 6.45 -22.06
C PHE A 159 2.06 6.29 -22.98
N GLU A 160 3.25 6.41 -22.42
CA GLU A 160 4.53 6.39 -23.15
C GLU A 160 5.29 5.11 -22.85
N HIS A 161 5.58 4.35 -23.88
CA HIS A 161 6.42 3.15 -23.80
C HIS A 161 7.11 2.88 -25.13
N THR A 162 8.30 2.29 -25.06
CA THR A 162 9.08 1.89 -26.25
C THR A 162 8.97 0.41 -26.56
N LEU A 163 8.46 -0.38 -25.59
CA LEU A 163 8.38 -1.83 -25.66
C LEU A 163 7.01 -2.25 -26.18
N LYS A 164 6.96 -3.24 -27.08
CA LYS A 164 5.69 -3.81 -27.55
C LYS A 164 5.03 -4.68 -26.48
N GLU A 165 5.84 -5.45 -25.78
CA GLU A 165 5.43 -6.34 -24.70
C GLU A 165 6.53 -6.34 -23.63
N LEU A 166 6.14 -6.45 -22.37
CA LEU A 166 7.07 -6.62 -21.23
C LEU A 166 6.47 -7.60 -20.24
N PRO A 167 6.88 -8.88 -20.28
CA PRO A 167 6.36 -9.88 -19.36
C PRO A 167 6.86 -9.65 -17.93
N VAL A 168 5.94 -9.56 -16.98
CA VAL A 168 6.18 -9.47 -15.54
C VAL A 168 5.33 -10.50 -14.81
N TRP A 169 5.78 -10.94 -13.64
CA TRP A 169 5.02 -11.84 -12.80
C TRP A 169 4.28 -11.05 -11.71
N ILE A 170 2.98 -10.89 -11.87
CA ILE A 170 2.13 -10.13 -10.95
C ILE A 170 0.81 -10.85 -10.66
N ASP A 171 0.27 -10.59 -9.48
CA ASP A 171 -1.14 -10.85 -9.17
C ASP A 171 -1.98 -9.72 -9.77
N ARG A 172 -2.60 -9.99 -10.93
CA ARG A 172 -3.36 -8.98 -11.69
C ARG A 172 -4.41 -8.26 -10.84
N ASN A 173 -5.15 -8.99 -9.99
CA ASN A 173 -6.22 -8.44 -9.18
C ASN A 173 -5.70 -7.45 -8.12
N ASN A 174 -4.57 -7.77 -7.50
CA ASN A 174 -3.97 -6.92 -6.49
C ASN A 174 -3.16 -5.78 -7.11
N PHE A 175 -2.53 -6.02 -8.26
CA PHE A 175 -1.78 -4.99 -8.96
C PHE A 175 -2.68 -3.94 -9.64
N ASP A 176 -3.85 -4.37 -10.11
CA ASP A 176 -4.92 -3.49 -10.59
C ASP A 176 -5.32 -2.45 -9.52
N LYS A 177 -5.49 -2.87 -8.26
CA LYS A 177 -5.75 -1.95 -7.13
C LYS A 177 -4.66 -0.88 -6.97
N VAL A 178 -3.39 -1.24 -7.22
CA VAL A 178 -2.27 -0.30 -7.15
C VAL A 178 -2.38 0.77 -8.22
N LEU A 179 -2.53 0.36 -9.49
CA LEU A 179 -2.58 1.29 -10.62
C LEU A 179 -3.84 2.18 -10.57
N VAL A 180 -5.01 1.59 -10.31
CA VAL A 180 -6.27 2.35 -10.16
C VAL A 180 -6.16 3.40 -9.06
N ASN A 181 -5.52 3.07 -7.95
CA ASN A 181 -5.35 4.02 -6.84
C ASN A 181 -4.41 5.17 -7.21
N LEU A 182 -3.32 4.88 -7.90
CA LEU A 182 -2.38 5.91 -8.36
C LEU A 182 -2.97 6.77 -9.47
N PHE A 183 -3.67 6.19 -10.46
CA PHE A 183 -4.39 6.94 -11.50
C PHE A 183 -5.46 7.82 -10.87
N SER A 184 -6.29 7.28 -9.99
CA SER A 184 -7.31 8.06 -9.28
C SER A 184 -6.71 9.23 -8.50
N ASN A 185 -5.53 9.06 -7.88
CA ASN A 185 -4.83 10.14 -7.22
C ASN A 185 -4.33 11.18 -8.23
N ALA A 186 -3.72 10.77 -9.34
CA ALA A 186 -3.29 11.68 -10.39
C ALA A 186 -4.47 12.52 -10.91
N PHE A 187 -5.57 11.86 -11.29
CA PHE A 187 -6.80 12.56 -11.74
C PHE A 187 -7.40 13.47 -10.66
N LYS A 188 -7.35 13.09 -9.39
CA LYS A 188 -7.88 13.87 -8.29
C LYS A 188 -7.14 15.20 -8.07
N TYR A 189 -5.82 15.17 -8.20
CA TYR A 189 -4.97 16.32 -7.88
C TYR A 189 -4.57 17.15 -9.10
N THR A 190 -4.71 16.61 -10.31
CA THR A 190 -4.50 17.36 -11.55
C THR A 190 -5.68 18.30 -11.78
N PRO A 191 -5.44 19.61 -12.02
CA PRO A 191 -6.50 20.54 -12.40
C PRO A 191 -7.06 20.21 -13.79
N ASP A 192 -8.26 20.73 -14.10
CA ASP A 192 -8.84 20.61 -15.43
C ASP A 192 -7.92 21.30 -16.46
N GLY A 193 -7.73 20.66 -17.61
CA GLY A 193 -6.77 21.10 -18.63
C GLY A 193 -5.30 20.78 -18.32
N GLY A 194 -5.01 20.07 -17.21
CA GLY A 194 -3.66 19.62 -16.87
C GLY A 194 -3.20 18.40 -17.65
N GLU A 195 -2.08 17.81 -17.24
CA GLU A 195 -1.44 16.68 -17.93
C GLU A 195 -1.17 15.54 -16.93
N ILE A 196 -1.41 14.30 -17.36
CA ILE A 196 -1.02 13.08 -16.67
C ILE A 196 -0.30 12.19 -17.66
N THR A 197 0.95 11.82 -17.36
CA THR A 197 1.76 10.96 -18.20
C THR A 197 2.12 9.68 -17.45
N VAL A 198 1.86 8.54 -18.08
CA VAL A 198 2.27 7.22 -17.60
C VAL A 198 3.44 6.76 -18.47
N CYS A 199 4.61 6.51 -17.87
CA CYS A 199 5.77 6.01 -18.61
C CYS A 199 6.10 4.59 -18.13
N LEU A 200 6.33 3.69 -19.09
CA LEU A 200 6.77 2.32 -18.82
C LEU A 200 8.14 2.08 -19.47
N SER A 201 9.08 1.58 -18.68
CA SER A 201 10.41 1.20 -19.15
C SER A 201 10.93 -0.03 -18.45
N ALA A 202 11.92 -0.69 -19.04
CA ALA A 202 12.70 -1.74 -18.38
C ALA A 202 14.07 -1.18 -17.98
N GLY A 203 14.47 -1.44 -16.73
CA GLY A 203 15.71 -0.94 -16.18
C GLY A 203 16.61 -2.06 -15.63
N VAL A 204 17.92 -1.75 -15.55
CA VAL A 204 18.92 -2.60 -14.92
C VAL A 204 19.68 -1.79 -13.89
N ASN A 205 19.57 -2.16 -12.62
CA ASN A 205 20.38 -1.55 -11.57
C ASN A 205 21.69 -2.31 -11.38
N LYS A 206 22.77 -1.79 -11.98
CA LYS A 206 24.09 -2.41 -11.92
C LYS A 206 24.72 -2.39 -10.52
N LYS A 207 24.22 -1.55 -9.61
CA LYS A 207 24.74 -1.42 -8.23
C LYS A 207 24.07 -2.35 -7.25
N GLU A 208 22.91 -2.90 -7.59
CA GLU A 208 22.18 -3.86 -6.75
C GLU A 208 22.42 -5.29 -7.25
N SER A 209 22.76 -6.18 -6.31
CA SER A 209 22.83 -7.64 -6.54
C SER A 209 21.55 -8.35 -6.13
N GLY A 210 20.48 -7.60 -5.79
CA GLY A 210 19.22 -8.12 -5.26
C GLY A 210 18.16 -8.42 -6.32
N VAL A 211 16.96 -8.67 -5.85
CA VAL A 211 15.77 -9.03 -6.63
C VAL A 211 15.42 -7.95 -7.68
N LEU A 212 15.64 -6.68 -7.37
CA LEU A 212 15.41 -5.53 -8.26
C LEU A 212 16.61 -5.18 -9.16
N ARG A 213 17.49 -6.14 -9.46
CA ARG A 213 18.57 -5.92 -10.42
C ARG A 213 18.02 -5.62 -11.82
N ASN A 214 17.05 -6.42 -12.27
CA ASN A 214 16.30 -6.19 -13.51
C ASN A 214 14.85 -5.90 -13.12
N TYR A 215 14.31 -4.78 -13.57
CA TYR A 215 12.97 -4.35 -13.15
C TYR A 215 12.18 -3.70 -14.30
N ALA A 216 10.87 -3.80 -14.23
CA ALA A 216 9.95 -2.94 -14.93
C ALA A 216 9.72 -1.69 -14.08
N GLU A 217 9.82 -0.52 -14.68
CA GLU A 217 9.58 0.77 -14.02
C GLU A 217 8.36 1.44 -14.63
N ILE A 218 7.39 1.74 -13.77
CA ILE A 218 6.17 2.47 -14.12
C ILE A 218 6.22 3.81 -13.40
N MET A 219 6.24 4.91 -14.15
CA MET A 219 6.17 6.26 -13.61
C MET A 219 4.84 6.88 -13.97
N ILE A 220 4.15 7.42 -12.96
CA ILE A 220 2.89 8.15 -13.13
C ILE A 220 3.18 9.58 -12.70
N MET A 221 3.17 10.48 -13.67
CA MET A 221 3.48 11.90 -13.49
C MET A 221 2.23 12.74 -13.69
N ASP A 222 2.02 13.73 -12.84
CA ASP A 222 0.92 14.67 -12.94
C ASP A 222 1.40 16.14 -12.91
N THR A 223 0.55 17.05 -13.32
CA THR A 223 0.78 18.51 -13.22
C THR A 223 -0.04 19.14 -12.09
N GLY A 224 -0.26 18.39 -11.02
CA GLY A 224 -0.94 18.85 -9.82
C GLY A 224 -0.10 19.81 -8.95
N PRO A 225 -0.50 20.04 -7.71
CA PRO A 225 0.17 20.98 -6.81
C PRO A 225 1.56 20.50 -6.36
N GLY A 226 1.91 19.22 -6.61
CA GLY A 226 3.10 18.57 -6.04
C GLY A 226 2.92 18.21 -4.57
N ILE A 227 3.97 17.68 -3.95
CA ILE A 227 3.99 17.19 -2.57
C ILE A 227 5.14 17.90 -1.84
N ASP A 228 4.87 18.39 -0.63
CA ASP A 228 5.92 18.94 0.23
C ASP A 228 7.01 17.88 0.46
N GLU A 229 8.29 18.23 0.29
CA GLU A 229 9.41 17.29 0.41
C GLU A 229 9.44 16.60 1.78
N SER A 230 9.06 17.29 2.85
CA SER A 230 8.98 16.75 4.21
C SER A 230 7.86 15.72 4.39
N LYS A 231 6.93 15.64 3.43
CA LYS A 231 5.75 14.77 3.45
C LYS A 231 5.85 13.58 2.49
N LEU A 232 6.85 13.54 1.58
CA LEU A 232 7.00 12.50 0.54
C LEU A 232 6.98 11.06 1.08
N GLU A 233 7.62 10.81 2.21
CA GLU A 233 7.58 9.49 2.86
C GLU A 233 6.27 9.29 3.67
N LYS A 234 5.77 10.36 4.28
CA LYS A 234 4.59 10.29 5.16
C LYS A 234 3.29 10.01 4.42
N ILE A 235 3.20 10.37 3.12
CA ILE A 235 2.00 10.10 2.32
C ILE A 235 1.66 8.62 2.18
N PHE A 236 2.63 7.73 2.45
CA PHE A 236 2.44 6.28 2.49
C PHE A 236 2.06 5.76 3.88
N GLU A 237 2.04 6.60 4.91
CA GLU A 237 1.56 6.23 6.24
C GLU A 237 0.04 6.10 6.25
N ARG A 238 -0.47 5.26 7.15
CA ARG A 238 -1.92 5.03 7.29
C ARG A 238 -2.61 6.27 7.81
N PHE A 239 -3.74 6.60 7.20
CA PHE A 239 -4.59 7.74 7.59
C PHE A 239 -3.91 9.11 7.41
N TYR A 240 -2.74 9.15 6.77
CA TYR A 240 -2.07 10.40 6.51
C TYR A 240 -2.68 11.10 5.28
N GLN A 241 -2.90 12.41 5.40
CA GLN A 241 -3.41 13.28 4.33
C GLN A 241 -2.59 14.57 4.31
N ALA A 242 -1.91 14.80 3.19
CA ALA A 242 -1.07 16.00 3.03
C ALA A 242 -1.87 17.31 2.97
N SER A 243 -3.15 17.24 2.61
CA SER A 243 -4.05 18.40 2.33
C SER A 243 -5.07 18.69 3.45
N ALA A 244 -4.97 18.04 4.62
CA ALA A 244 -5.94 18.26 5.71
C ALA A 244 -6.03 19.74 6.17
N GLU A 245 -5.01 20.56 5.88
CA GLU A 245 -4.93 21.97 6.26
C GLU A 245 -5.46 22.93 5.18
N LEU A 246 -5.72 22.49 3.94
CA LEU A 246 -5.98 23.35 2.79
C LEU A 246 -7.38 23.22 2.18
N SER A 247 -8.17 22.22 2.54
CA SER A 247 -9.51 22.02 1.96
C SER A 247 -10.56 21.74 3.03
N SER A 248 -11.68 22.47 2.94
CA SER A 248 -12.86 22.33 3.81
C SER A 248 -13.60 20.98 3.67
N THR A 249 -13.18 20.11 2.75
CA THR A 249 -13.71 18.75 2.58
C THR A 249 -12.56 17.76 2.45
N PRO A 250 -12.40 16.80 3.40
CA PRO A 250 -11.39 15.76 3.32
C PRO A 250 -11.71 14.83 2.15
N ILE A 251 -10.90 14.91 1.08
CA ILE A 251 -11.11 14.17 -0.18
C ILE A 251 -10.42 12.81 -0.15
N GLY A 252 -10.45 12.08 0.94
CA GLY A 252 -9.84 10.73 1.03
C GLY A 252 -9.73 10.29 2.46
N PHE A 253 -9.29 9.05 2.70
CA PHE A 253 -9.11 8.49 4.04
C PHE A 253 -7.63 8.20 4.37
N GLY A 254 -6.71 8.53 3.45
CA GLY A 254 -5.27 8.30 3.66
C GLY A 254 -4.88 6.82 3.72
N ILE A 255 -5.64 5.95 3.06
CA ILE A 255 -5.43 4.48 3.10
C ILE A 255 -4.82 3.97 1.80
N GLY A 256 -5.16 4.60 0.68
CA GLY A 256 -4.85 4.09 -0.65
C GLY A 256 -3.36 3.95 -0.93
N LEU A 257 -2.56 4.98 -0.68
CA LEU A 257 -1.11 4.94 -0.92
C LEU A 257 -0.40 3.94 0.00
N ASN A 258 -0.87 3.80 1.25
CA ASN A 258 -0.37 2.76 2.15
C ASN A 258 -0.63 1.36 1.58
N LEU A 259 -1.84 1.10 1.09
CA LEU A 259 -2.18 -0.17 0.44
C LEU A 259 -1.32 -0.40 -0.81
N CYS A 260 -1.08 0.63 -1.65
CA CYS A 260 -0.17 0.51 -2.78
C CYS A 260 1.23 0.05 -2.35
N ARG A 261 1.81 0.69 -1.32
CA ARG A 261 3.14 0.32 -0.81
C ARG A 261 3.17 -1.14 -0.32
N LEU A 262 2.14 -1.57 0.39
CA LEU A 262 2.04 -2.94 0.89
C LEU A 262 1.89 -3.96 -0.25
N LEU A 263 0.99 -3.71 -1.21
CA LEU A 263 0.77 -4.60 -2.34
C LEU A 263 2.00 -4.69 -3.26
N VAL A 264 2.62 -3.56 -3.58
CA VAL A 264 3.88 -3.54 -4.35
C VAL A 264 4.98 -4.29 -3.60
N GLY A 265 5.06 -4.14 -2.27
CA GLY A 265 5.99 -4.89 -1.43
C GLY A 265 5.77 -6.41 -1.46
N LEU A 266 4.51 -6.88 -1.49
CA LEU A 266 4.20 -8.30 -1.68
C LEU A 266 4.71 -8.84 -3.02
N HIS A 267 4.72 -8.00 -4.07
CA HIS A 267 5.33 -8.33 -5.38
C HIS A 267 6.85 -8.15 -5.40
N HIS A 268 7.49 -8.01 -4.25
CA HIS A 268 8.93 -7.73 -4.10
C HIS A 268 9.41 -6.47 -4.82
N GLY A 269 8.49 -5.57 -5.12
CA GLY A 269 8.72 -4.29 -5.75
C GLY A 269 8.89 -3.14 -4.76
N THR A 270 9.08 -1.94 -5.30
CA THR A 270 9.14 -0.70 -4.54
C THR A 270 8.24 0.36 -5.14
N VAL A 271 7.68 1.24 -4.32
CA VAL A 271 6.98 2.45 -4.76
C VAL A 271 7.53 3.64 -4.01
N VAL A 272 7.85 4.69 -4.75
CA VAL A 272 8.36 5.96 -4.22
C VAL A 272 7.61 7.12 -4.85
N ALA A 273 7.53 8.23 -4.10
CA ALA A 273 6.99 9.49 -4.58
C ALA A 273 8.09 10.55 -4.65
N SER A 274 8.02 11.39 -5.64
CA SER A 274 8.89 12.56 -5.83
C SER A 274 8.11 13.69 -6.49
N ASN A 275 8.65 14.89 -6.49
CA ASN A 275 8.14 15.97 -7.31
C ASN A 275 8.79 15.96 -8.70
N ARG A 276 8.04 16.38 -9.70
CA ARG A 276 8.57 16.60 -11.04
C ARG A 276 9.64 17.70 -10.99
N LYS A 277 10.65 17.59 -11.86
CA LYS A 277 11.77 18.56 -11.94
C LYS A 277 11.55 19.62 -13.00
N ASP A 278 10.76 19.28 -14.01
CA ASP A 278 10.52 20.07 -15.23
C ASP A 278 9.36 21.05 -15.03
N VAL A 279 8.29 20.59 -14.38
CA VAL A 279 7.10 21.39 -14.10
C VAL A 279 6.60 21.09 -12.68
N LYS A 280 5.68 21.93 -12.19
CA LYS A 280 5.05 21.67 -10.90
C LYS A 280 4.16 20.44 -11.01
N GLY A 281 4.33 19.47 -10.10
CA GLY A 281 3.57 18.24 -10.12
C GLY A 281 4.24 17.14 -9.30
N SER A 282 3.59 15.99 -9.22
CA SER A 282 4.13 14.82 -8.54
C SER A 282 4.46 13.68 -9.53
N CYS A 283 5.32 12.78 -9.09
CA CYS A 283 5.73 11.57 -9.81
C CYS A 283 5.73 10.40 -8.84
N PHE A 284 4.93 9.38 -9.14
CA PHE A 284 4.97 8.10 -8.44
C PHE A 284 5.68 7.07 -9.30
N THR A 285 6.74 6.48 -8.76
CA THR A 285 7.56 5.48 -9.45
C THR A 285 7.39 4.14 -8.79
N ILE A 286 6.93 3.15 -9.55
CA ILE A 286 6.85 1.75 -9.14
C ILE A 286 7.94 0.98 -9.85
N ARG A 287 8.65 0.10 -9.13
CA ARG A 287 9.59 -0.87 -9.70
C ARG A 287 9.18 -2.27 -9.31
N ILE A 288 9.09 -3.16 -10.29
CA ILE A 288 8.73 -4.58 -10.11
C ILE A 288 9.85 -5.42 -10.70
N PRO A 289 10.28 -6.50 -10.02
CA PRO A 289 11.28 -7.41 -10.56
C PRO A 289 10.84 -8.05 -11.86
N LEU A 290 11.78 -8.20 -12.81
CA LEU A 290 11.58 -9.00 -14.02
C LEU A 290 11.90 -10.47 -13.74
N GLY A 291 11.14 -11.37 -14.39
CA GLY A 291 11.25 -12.82 -14.19
C GLY A 291 10.54 -13.28 -12.91
N ASN A 292 10.68 -14.56 -12.56
CA ASN A 292 9.96 -15.22 -11.46
C ASN A 292 10.86 -15.80 -10.36
N ASN A 293 12.19 -15.62 -10.45
CA ASN A 293 13.14 -16.20 -9.50
C ASN A 293 12.97 -15.74 -8.05
N HIS A 294 12.26 -14.63 -7.84
CA HIS A 294 11.97 -14.04 -6.55
C HIS A 294 10.70 -14.59 -5.90
N LEU A 295 9.88 -15.30 -6.68
CA LEU A 295 8.61 -15.84 -6.22
C LEU A 295 8.78 -17.28 -5.68
N LYS A 296 8.01 -17.61 -4.66
CA LYS A 296 7.89 -18.98 -4.18
C LYS A 296 6.94 -19.76 -5.09
N LYS A 297 7.10 -21.08 -5.16
CA LYS A 297 6.22 -21.95 -5.96
C LYS A 297 4.73 -21.80 -5.62
N GLU A 298 4.43 -21.50 -4.35
CA GLU A 298 3.06 -21.29 -3.86
C GLU A 298 2.44 -19.94 -4.32
N GLU A 299 3.28 -19.00 -4.74
CA GLU A 299 2.90 -17.66 -5.20
C GLU A 299 2.71 -17.61 -6.72
N MET A 300 3.09 -18.67 -7.43
CA MET A 300 2.96 -18.78 -8.89
C MET A 300 1.73 -19.61 -9.27
N VAL A 301 0.95 -19.11 -10.22
CA VAL A 301 -0.20 -19.81 -10.80
C VAL A 301 0.06 -20.04 -12.28
N GLU A 302 -0.05 -21.29 -12.72
CA GLU A 302 -0.02 -21.61 -14.15
C GLU A 302 -1.26 -20.98 -14.83
N HIS A 303 -1.08 -20.50 -16.04
CA HIS A 303 -2.09 -19.82 -16.85
C HIS A 303 -3.43 -20.55 -16.82
N SER A 304 -4.42 -20.01 -16.14
CA SER A 304 -5.82 -20.33 -16.40
C SER A 304 -6.48 -19.19 -17.19
N LEU A 305 -7.14 -19.55 -18.28
CA LEU A 305 -7.80 -18.66 -19.24
C LEU A 305 -9.01 -17.86 -18.68
N GLU A 306 -9.23 -17.88 -17.36
CA GLU A 306 -10.45 -17.34 -16.72
C GLU A 306 -10.40 -15.85 -16.32
N ASN A 307 -9.32 -15.11 -16.63
CA ASN A 307 -9.11 -13.77 -16.05
C ASN A 307 -9.75 -12.58 -16.84
N ARG A 308 -10.76 -12.79 -17.66
CA ARG A 308 -11.48 -11.69 -18.34
C ARG A 308 -12.59 -10.99 -17.53
N MET A 309 -12.85 -11.39 -16.28
CA MET A 309 -14.05 -10.94 -15.53
C MET A 309 -13.84 -9.90 -14.42
N VAL A 310 -12.67 -9.23 -14.29
CA VAL A 310 -12.36 -8.46 -13.07
C VAL A 310 -12.68 -6.96 -13.13
N LEU A 311 -13.05 -6.41 -14.27
CA LEU A 311 -13.42 -4.98 -14.39
C LEU A 311 -14.75 -4.58 -13.70
N GLN A 312 -15.47 -5.53 -13.06
CA GLN A 312 -16.82 -5.26 -12.51
C GLN A 312 -16.90 -4.89 -11.04
N SER A 313 -15.82 -4.84 -10.29
CA SER A 313 -15.89 -4.63 -8.83
C SER A 313 -15.02 -3.51 -8.25
N HIS A 314 -14.65 -2.51 -9.05
CA HIS A 314 -13.93 -1.37 -8.51
C HIS A 314 -14.88 -0.36 -7.87
N PRO A 315 -14.62 0.09 -6.62
CA PRO A 315 -15.42 1.11 -5.96
C PRO A 315 -15.27 2.51 -6.59
N TYR A 316 -14.35 2.66 -7.51
CA TYR A 316 -14.30 3.81 -8.41
C TYR A 316 -15.10 3.46 -9.65
N GLU A 317 -16.39 3.83 -9.65
CA GLU A 317 -17.16 3.87 -10.90
C GLU A 317 -16.45 4.83 -11.85
N LEU A 318 -15.74 4.25 -12.80
CA LEU A 318 -15.42 4.93 -14.03
C LEU A 318 -16.77 5.30 -14.63
N GLU A 319 -17.07 6.59 -14.75
CA GLU A 319 -18.32 7.06 -15.36
C GLU A 319 -18.40 6.46 -16.77
N LYS A 320 -19.23 5.42 -16.93
CA LYS A 320 -19.43 4.79 -18.23
C LYS A 320 -20.08 5.83 -19.15
N PRO A 321 -19.63 5.94 -20.41
CA PRO A 321 -20.25 6.85 -21.36
C PRO A 321 -21.74 6.54 -21.46
N GLU A 322 -22.58 7.55 -21.27
CA GLU A 322 -24.00 7.43 -21.57
C GLU A 322 -24.12 6.99 -23.03
N LYS A 323 -24.69 5.82 -23.28
CA LYS A 323 -25.00 5.36 -24.63
C LYS A 323 -25.91 6.43 -25.25
N LYS A 324 -25.34 7.32 -26.09
CA LYS A 324 -26.14 8.16 -26.96
C LYS A 324 -27.12 7.24 -27.68
N LYS A 325 -28.43 7.48 -27.51
CA LYS A 325 -29.47 6.82 -28.29
C LYS A 325 -29.19 7.11 -29.75
N ILE A 326 -28.45 6.22 -30.43
CA ILE A 326 -28.38 6.22 -31.88
C ILE A 326 -29.80 5.93 -32.29
N GLY A 327 -30.39 6.89 -33.04
CA GLY A 327 -31.73 6.79 -33.52
C GLY A 327 -31.94 5.44 -34.24
N ARG A 328 -32.96 4.70 -33.85
CA ARG A 328 -33.34 3.43 -34.47
C ARG A 328 -33.59 3.67 -35.95
N SER A 329 -32.60 3.40 -36.79
CA SER A 329 -32.84 3.05 -38.17
C SER A 329 -33.58 1.70 -38.17
N LYS A 330 -34.81 1.67 -38.69
CA LYS A 330 -35.59 0.44 -38.90
C LYS A 330 -34.92 -0.36 -40.00
N THR A 331 -33.98 -1.22 -39.67
CA THR A 331 -33.54 -2.30 -40.56
C THR A 331 -34.01 -3.62 -39.95
N ASN A 332 -34.99 -4.24 -40.61
CA ASN A 332 -35.49 -5.56 -40.29
C ASN A 332 -34.39 -6.60 -40.55
N TYR A 333 -33.80 -7.16 -39.52
CA TYR A 333 -32.98 -8.37 -39.64
C TYR A 333 -33.86 -9.59 -39.37
N ARG A 334 -33.95 -10.52 -40.35
CA ARG A 334 -34.48 -11.86 -40.11
C ARG A 334 -33.37 -12.71 -39.51
N VAL A 335 -33.54 -13.17 -38.29
CA VAL A 335 -32.66 -14.16 -37.66
C VAL A 335 -33.20 -15.54 -38.02
N LEU A 336 -32.42 -16.33 -38.75
CA LEU A 336 -32.70 -17.74 -38.99
C LEU A 336 -32.14 -18.53 -37.81
N VAL A 337 -33.00 -19.12 -37.00
CA VAL A 337 -32.62 -20.13 -36.00
C VAL A 337 -32.64 -21.47 -36.74
N VAL A 338 -31.52 -22.16 -36.75
CA VAL A 338 -31.41 -23.56 -37.24
C VAL A 338 -31.24 -24.41 -35.96
N ASP A 339 -32.15 -25.36 -35.78
CA ASP A 339 -32.12 -26.38 -34.72
C ASP A 339 -30.92 -27.32 -34.87
#